data_d4234dd9e1e54715dbd92825628dae3c
#
_entry.id   d4234dd9e1e54715dbd92825628dae3c
#
_cell.length_a   1.000
_cell.length_b   1.000
_cell.length_c   1.000
_cell.angle_alpha   90.00
_cell.angle_beta   90.00
_cell.angle_gamma   90.00
#
_symmetry.space_group_name_H-M   'P 1'
#
loop_
_entity.id
_entity.type
_entity.pdbx_description
1 polymer ?
#
loop_
_entity_poly.entity_id
_entity_poly.type
_entity_poly.pdbx_seq_one_letter_code
_entity_poly.pdbx_strand_id
1 'polypeptide(L)'
;SSMVGRRPMQARTRASRERKRQADQREISDLQRACETLELGPEDRAFSLLPLSPRTRQGLKRAGFLDMTPIQKEAVPIALRGRDVLGAARTGSGKTLAFLIPVLEQLYKQRWSNADGLGALVISPTRELAMQIFDVLRSIGGQHTFSAGLVIGGKDLKHEQDRLRKMNILIAT
;
A
#
# COMPACT_ATOMS: atom_id res chain seq x y z
N SER A 1 -10.63 -34.04 -44.35
CA SER A 1 -9.41 -33.40 -43.87
C SER A 1 -9.79 -32.09 -43.15
N SER A 2 -9.81 -32.13 -41.82
CA SER A 2 -10.21 -31.01 -40.97
C SER A 2 -8.97 -30.19 -40.61
N MET A 3 -8.85 -29.00 -41.16
CA MET A 3 -7.85 -27.99 -40.71
C MET A 3 -8.38 -27.26 -39.49
N VAL A 4 -8.03 -27.74 -38.31
CA VAL A 4 -8.22 -26.95 -37.07
C VAL A 4 -7.11 -25.92 -37.01
N GLY A 5 -7.44 -24.70 -37.35
CA GLY A 5 -6.52 -23.53 -37.26
C GLY A 5 -6.08 -23.29 -35.83
N ARG A 6 -4.84 -23.63 -35.51
CA ARG A 6 -4.20 -23.24 -34.23
C ARG A 6 -4.10 -21.73 -34.20
N ARG A 7 -4.89 -21.03 -33.34
CA ARG A 7 -4.71 -19.62 -33.05
C ARG A 7 -3.28 -19.40 -32.56
N PRO A 8 -2.54 -18.44 -33.11
CA PRO A 8 -1.14 -18.21 -32.75
C PRO A 8 -0.99 -17.93 -31.27
N MET A 9 0.06 -18.45 -30.66
CA MET A 9 0.38 -18.35 -29.21
C MET A 9 0.42 -16.90 -28.70
N GLN A 10 0.78 -15.95 -29.57
CA GLN A 10 0.77 -14.50 -29.30
C GLN A 10 -0.63 -13.91 -29.06
N ALA A 11 -1.65 -14.42 -29.75
CA ALA A 11 -3.04 -13.98 -29.55
C ALA A 11 -3.62 -14.45 -28.22
N ARG A 12 -3.23 -15.65 -27.77
CA ARG A 12 -3.63 -16.18 -26.44
C ARG A 12 -3.00 -15.36 -25.30
N THR A 13 -1.75 -14.94 -25.42
CA THR A 13 -1.06 -14.09 -24.42
C THR A 13 -1.65 -12.69 -24.35
N ARG A 14 -2.04 -12.09 -25.48
CA ARG A 14 -2.68 -10.76 -25.49
C ARG A 14 -4.05 -10.80 -24.84
N ALA A 15 -4.88 -11.75 -25.18
CA ALA A 15 -6.21 -11.93 -24.56
C ALA A 15 -6.12 -12.23 -23.06
N SER A 16 -5.14 -13.01 -22.63
CA SER A 16 -4.90 -13.28 -21.20
C SER A 16 -4.48 -12.02 -20.44
N ARG A 17 -3.60 -11.20 -21.01
CA ARG A 17 -3.20 -9.91 -20.41
C ARG A 17 -4.36 -8.92 -20.32
N GLU A 18 -5.19 -8.88 -21.35
CA GLU A 18 -6.40 -8.01 -21.38
C GLU A 18 -7.39 -8.42 -20.29
N ARG A 19 -7.70 -9.70 -20.16
CA ARG A 19 -8.58 -10.23 -19.10
C ARG A 19 -8.04 -9.93 -17.70
N LYS A 20 -6.73 -10.09 -17.49
CA LYS A 20 -6.09 -9.74 -16.21
C LYS A 20 -6.23 -8.25 -15.94
N ARG A 21 -5.96 -7.40 -16.91
CA ARG A 21 -6.10 -5.93 -16.77
C ARG A 21 -7.53 -5.51 -16.42
N GLN A 22 -8.53 -6.14 -17.05
CA GLN A 22 -9.93 -5.88 -16.75
C GLN A 22 -10.32 -6.36 -15.35
N ALA A 23 -9.82 -7.54 -14.91
CA ALA A 23 -10.04 -8.04 -13.57
C ALA A 23 -9.44 -7.12 -12.51
N ASP A 24 -8.18 -6.70 -12.70
CA ASP A 24 -7.51 -5.74 -11.82
C ASP A 24 -8.26 -4.40 -11.75
N GLN A 25 -8.78 -3.92 -12.88
CA GLN A 25 -9.55 -2.67 -12.93
C GLN A 25 -10.88 -2.77 -12.17
N ARG A 26 -11.57 -3.90 -12.29
CA ARG A 26 -12.80 -4.17 -11.52
C ARG A 26 -12.53 -4.22 -10.04
N GLU A 27 -11.49 -4.95 -9.62
CA GLU A 27 -11.08 -5.03 -8.22
C GLU A 27 -10.82 -3.63 -7.63
N ILE A 28 -10.06 -2.78 -8.33
CA ILE A 28 -9.79 -1.41 -7.88
C ILE A 28 -11.08 -0.60 -7.78
N SER A 29 -11.97 -0.68 -8.76
CA SER A 29 -13.26 0.04 -8.73
C SER A 29 -14.14 -0.42 -7.57
N ASP A 30 -14.15 -1.73 -7.28
CA ASP A 30 -14.92 -2.29 -6.17
C ASP A 30 -14.32 -1.86 -4.82
N LEU A 31 -12.99 -1.83 -4.68
CA LEU A 31 -12.32 -1.31 -3.50
C LEU A 31 -12.63 0.18 -3.28
N GLN A 32 -12.59 1.00 -4.33
CA GLN A 32 -12.92 2.43 -4.24
C GLN A 32 -14.35 2.63 -3.77
N ARG A 33 -15.32 1.93 -4.37
CA ARG A 33 -16.73 1.98 -3.97
C ARG A 33 -16.93 1.54 -2.53
N ALA A 34 -16.29 0.46 -2.11
CA ALA A 34 -16.34 -0.03 -0.75
C ALA A 34 -15.74 0.97 0.26
N CYS A 35 -14.69 1.72 -0.11
CA CYS A 35 -14.17 2.80 0.74
C CYS A 35 -15.20 3.91 0.95
N GLU A 36 -15.94 4.31 -0.10
CA GLU A 36 -16.94 5.39 0.00
C GLU A 36 -18.14 4.99 0.89
N THR A 37 -18.55 3.74 0.84
CA THR A 37 -19.71 3.22 1.57
C THR A 37 -19.38 2.60 2.91
N LEU A 38 -18.09 2.60 3.30
CA LEU A 38 -17.65 1.99 4.56
C LEU A 38 -18.25 2.72 5.77
N GLU A 39 -18.98 1.99 6.56
CA GLU A 39 -19.43 2.40 7.89
C GLU A 39 -18.97 1.37 8.93
N LEU A 40 -18.33 1.83 10.00
CA LEU A 40 -17.88 1.00 11.11
C LEU A 40 -18.74 1.30 12.34
N GLY A 41 -19.33 0.25 12.90
CA GLY A 41 -20.05 0.31 14.16
C GLY A 41 -19.09 0.51 15.36
N PRO A 42 -19.62 0.82 16.56
CA PRO A 42 -18.80 1.07 17.75
C PRO A 42 -17.86 -0.08 18.11
N GLU A 43 -18.28 -1.32 17.94
CA GLU A 43 -17.54 -2.53 18.28
C GLU A 43 -16.66 -3.08 17.15
N ASP A 44 -16.77 -2.52 15.95
CA ASP A 44 -16.00 -2.99 14.79
C ASP A 44 -14.52 -2.63 14.94
N ARG A 45 -13.68 -3.63 15.14
CA ARG A 45 -12.23 -3.46 15.34
C ARG A 45 -11.36 -4.22 14.34
N ALA A 46 -11.90 -5.28 13.73
CA ALA A 46 -11.09 -6.13 12.88
C ALA A 46 -10.63 -5.41 11.60
N PHE A 47 -9.34 -5.50 11.25
CA PHE A 47 -8.80 -5.00 9.99
C PHE A 47 -9.48 -5.64 8.76
N SER A 48 -10.03 -6.85 8.91
CA SER A 48 -10.75 -7.55 7.83
C SER A 48 -12.01 -6.83 7.37
N LEU A 49 -12.56 -5.93 8.17
CA LEU A 49 -13.72 -5.10 7.83
C LEU A 49 -13.37 -3.94 6.89
N LEU A 50 -12.10 -3.55 6.86
CA LEU A 50 -11.67 -2.48 5.96
C LEU A 50 -11.59 -3.00 4.51
N PRO A 51 -11.99 -2.17 3.52
CA PRO A 51 -11.85 -2.47 2.10
C PRO A 51 -10.39 -2.31 1.66
N LEU A 52 -9.57 -3.28 2.02
CA LEU A 52 -8.15 -3.32 1.71
C LEU A 52 -7.87 -4.28 0.56
N SER A 53 -6.84 -3.97 -0.22
CA SER A 53 -6.33 -4.88 -1.24
C SER A 53 -5.92 -6.23 -0.63
N PRO A 54 -5.99 -7.32 -1.40
CA PRO A 54 -5.56 -8.65 -0.93
C PRO A 54 -4.12 -8.63 -0.39
N ARG A 55 -3.25 -7.80 -0.98
CA ARG A 55 -1.83 -7.68 -0.61
C ARG A 55 -1.66 -7.05 0.78
N THR A 56 -2.28 -5.92 1.04
CA THR A 56 -2.23 -5.26 2.36
C THR A 56 -2.89 -6.15 3.43
N ARG A 57 -4.05 -6.73 3.12
CA ARG A 57 -4.75 -7.64 4.05
C ARG A 57 -3.88 -8.83 4.44
N GLN A 58 -3.19 -9.44 3.48
CA GLN A 58 -2.28 -10.55 3.75
C GLN A 58 -1.05 -10.10 4.55
N GLY A 59 -0.51 -8.91 4.25
CA GLY A 59 0.60 -8.32 5.00
C GLY A 59 0.26 -8.11 6.46
N LEU A 60 -0.88 -7.48 6.76
CA LEU A 60 -1.38 -7.26 8.12
C LEU A 60 -1.54 -8.59 8.87
N LYS A 61 -2.20 -9.58 8.25
CA LYS A 61 -2.40 -10.91 8.85
C LYS A 61 -1.08 -11.59 9.19
N ARG A 62 -0.10 -11.56 8.28
CA ARG A 62 1.23 -12.17 8.50
C ARG A 62 2.02 -11.47 9.59
N ALA A 63 1.86 -10.15 9.72
CA ALA A 63 2.49 -9.35 10.76
C ALA A 63 1.76 -9.44 12.12
N GLY A 64 0.65 -10.17 12.20
CA GLY A 64 -0.12 -10.36 13.44
C GLY A 64 -1.04 -9.20 13.79
N PHE A 65 -1.27 -8.25 12.87
CA PHE A 65 -2.20 -7.15 13.07
C PHE A 65 -3.62 -7.60 12.68
N LEU A 66 -4.43 -7.91 13.67
CA LEU A 66 -5.80 -8.40 13.47
C LEU A 66 -6.84 -7.32 13.76
N ASP A 67 -6.64 -6.54 14.82
CA ASP A 67 -7.59 -5.54 15.29
C ASP A 67 -7.00 -4.12 15.23
N MET A 68 -7.86 -3.18 14.90
CA MET A 68 -7.55 -1.76 14.84
C MET A 68 -7.50 -1.15 16.23
N THR A 69 -6.54 -0.28 16.47
CA THR A 69 -6.57 0.66 17.61
C THR A 69 -7.58 1.79 17.33
N PRO A 70 -7.99 2.56 18.35
CA PRO A 70 -8.92 3.68 18.16
C PRO A 70 -8.50 4.66 17.06
N ILE A 71 -7.23 5.09 17.05
CA ILE A 71 -6.74 6.03 16.03
C ILE A 71 -6.75 5.42 14.62
N GLN A 72 -6.51 4.13 14.49
CA GLN A 72 -6.58 3.44 13.20
C GLN A 72 -8.02 3.34 12.70
N LYS A 73 -8.96 3.04 13.59
CA LYS A 73 -10.38 2.95 13.26
C LYS A 73 -10.95 4.28 12.78
N GLU A 74 -10.50 5.38 13.35
CA GLU A 74 -10.93 6.72 12.96
C GLU A 74 -10.23 7.21 11.69
N ALA A 75 -8.90 7.10 11.63
CA ALA A 75 -8.09 7.72 10.58
C ALA A 75 -8.07 6.94 9.27
N VAL A 76 -7.96 5.59 9.34
CA VAL A 76 -7.78 4.78 8.13
C VAL A 76 -8.95 4.89 7.15
N PRO A 77 -10.23 4.81 7.56
CA PRO A 77 -11.36 4.96 6.63
C PRO A 77 -11.37 6.30 5.91
N ILE A 78 -11.02 7.38 6.60
CA ILE A 78 -10.96 8.74 6.02
C ILE A 78 -9.86 8.81 4.97
N ALA A 79 -8.67 8.33 5.31
CA ALA A 79 -7.50 8.34 4.42
C ALA A 79 -7.67 7.39 3.20
N LEU A 80 -8.38 6.25 3.36
CA LEU A 80 -8.71 5.35 2.24
C LEU A 80 -9.62 5.99 1.19
N ARG A 81 -10.43 6.98 1.58
CA ARG A 81 -11.23 7.83 0.68
C ARG A 81 -10.40 8.93 -0.01
N GLY A 82 -9.08 8.98 0.25
CA GLY A 82 -8.18 9.97 -0.34
C GLY A 82 -8.25 11.34 0.31
N ARG A 83 -8.77 11.45 1.53
CA ARG A 83 -8.86 12.70 2.28
C ARG A 83 -7.63 12.90 3.15
N ASP A 84 -7.27 14.16 3.39
CA ASP A 84 -6.22 14.52 4.33
C ASP A 84 -6.67 14.23 5.77
N VAL A 85 -5.72 13.79 6.60
CA VAL A 85 -5.97 13.46 8.00
C VAL A 85 -4.91 14.11 8.88
N LEU A 86 -5.36 14.87 9.87
CA LEU A 86 -4.54 15.32 10.98
C LEU A 86 -4.86 14.50 12.22
N GLY A 87 -3.94 13.63 12.64
CA GLY A 87 -4.11 12.71 13.75
C GLY A 87 -3.15 12.98 14.90
N ALA A 88 -3.68 13.30 16.07
CA ALA A 88 -2.92 13.41 17.32
C ALA A 88 -3.28 12.25 18.26
N ALA A 89 -2.29 11.49 18.68
CA ALA A 89 -2.46 10.38 19.61
C ALA A 89 -1.15 10.09 20.35
N ARG A 90 -1.24 9.44 21.49
CA ARG A 90 -0.07 9.06 22.31
C ARG A 90 0.90 8.16 21.54
N THR A 91 2.17 8.13 21.99
CA THR A 91 3.13 7.12 21.54
C THR A 91 2.58 5.72 21.83
N GLY A 92 2.79 4.78 20.90
CA GLY A 92 2.26 3.42 21.02
C GLY A 92 0.78 3.23 20.67
N SER A 93 0.06 4.29 20.27
CA SER A 93 -1.36 4.22 19.90
C SER A 93 -1.65 3.58 18.53
N GLY A 94 -0.61 3.23 17.75
CA GLY A 94 -0.77 2.61 16.43
C GLY A 94 -0.82 3.58 15.25
N LYS A 95 -0.39 4.85 15.42
CA LYS A 95 -0.35 5.86 14.34
C LYS A 95 0.39 5.38 13.10
N THR A 96 1.46 4.60 13.26
CA THR A 96 2.29 4.13 12.14
C THR A 96 1.46 3.33 11.13
N LEU A 97 0.65 2.39 11.58
CA LEU A 97 -0.26 1.67 10.69
C LEU A 97 -1.37 2.58 10.13
N ALA A 98 -1.84 3.54 10.92
CA ALA A 98 -2.90 4.45 10.51
C ALA A 98 -2.54 5.25 9.24
N PHE A 99 -1.26 5.57 9.00
CA PHE A 99 -0.83 6.23 7.77
C PHE A 99 -0.18 5.29 6.75
N LEU A 100 0.49 4.21 7.15
CA LEU A 100 1.13 3.29 6.20
C LEU A 100 0.11 2.47 5.40
N ILE A 101 -1.00 2.06 6.02
CA ILE A 101 -2.07 1.33 5.31
C ILE A 101 -2.63 2.18 4.15
N PRO A 102 -3.07 3.44 4.36
CA PRO A 102 -3.50 4.29 3.26
C PRO A 102 -2.44 4.52 2.18
N VAL A 103 -1.17 4.67 2.54
CA VAL A 103 -0.06 4.80 1.58
C VAL A 103 -0.01 3.59 0.66
N LEU A 104 0.01 2.37 1.21
CA LEU A 104 0.03 1.13 0.42
C LEU A 104 -1.21 1.00 -0.47
N GLU A 105 -2.38 1.33 0.05
CA GLU A 105 -3.65 1.23 -0.68
C GLU A 105 -3.77 2.29 -1.79
N GLN A 106 -3.29 3.51 -1.58
CA GLN A 106 -3.30 4.53 -2.64
C GLN A 106 -2.37 4.14 -3.79
N LEU A 107 -1.16 3.69 -3.50
CA LEU A 107 -0.26 3.20 -4.53
C LEU A 107 -0.82 1.98 -5.27
N TYR A 108 -1.49 1.08 -4.55
CA TYR A 108 -2.13 -0.09 -5.13
C TYR A 108 -3.28 0.31 -6.09
N LYS A 109 -4.18 1.17 -5.63
CA LYS A 109 -5.31 1.66 -6.44
C LYS A 109 -4.86 2.45 -7.68
N GLN A 110 -3.76 3.18 -7.59
CA GLN A 110 -3.14 3.88 -8.71
C GLN A 110 -2.31 2.97 -9.62
N ARG A 111 -2.17 1.67 -9.26
CA ARG A 111 -1.36 0.70 -10.00
C ARG A 111 0.11 1.13 -10.10
N TRP A 112 0.60 1.80 -9.05
CA TRP A 112 1.97 2.28 -9.00
C TRP A 112 2.97 1.14 -9.17
N SER A 113 4.02 1.36 -9.90
CA SER A 113 5.05 0.35 -10.21
C SER A 113 6.46 0.91 -10.00
N ASN A 114 7.46 0.06 -10.07
CA ASN A 114 8.85 0.49 -9.96
C ASN A 114 9.28 1.47 -11.07
N ALA A 115 8.55 1.54 -12.19
CA ALA A 115 8.82 2.46 -13.28
C ALA A 115 8.30 3.89 -13.03
N ASP A 116 7.36 4.05 -12.08
CA ASP A 116 6.69 5.32 -11.82
C ASP A 116 7.47 6.24 -10.85
N GLY A 117 8.56 5.73 -10.26
CA GLY A 117 9.38 6.49 -9.32
C GLY A 117 8.71 6.69 -7.97
N LEU A 118 9.01 7.82 -7.29
CA LEU A 118 8.53 8.12 -5.95
C LEU A 118 7.02 8.42 -5.96
N GLY A 119 6.27 7.61 -5.23
CA GLY A 119 4.82 7.75 -5.04
C GLY A 119 4.42 8.18 -3.64
N ALA A 120 5.26 7.92 -2.63
CA ALA A 120 4.99 8.34 -1.25
C ALA A 120 6.27 8.73 -0.52
N LEU A 121 6.17 9.81 0.27
CA LEU A 121 7.23 10.30 1.15
C LEU A 121 6.71 10.35 2.58
N VAL A 122 7.45 9.73 3.50
CA VAL A 122 7.21 9.78 4.94
C VAL A 122 8.36 10.54 5.60
N ILE A 123 8.06 11.64 6.27
CA ILE A 123 9.05 12.44 6.99
C ILE A 123 8.92 12.15 8.48
N SER A 124 10.03 11.82 9.11
CA SER A 124 10.12 11.51 10.53
C SER A 124 11.07 12.48 11.25
N PRO A 125 10.78 12.90 12.47
CA PRO A 125 11.64 13.85 13.20
C PRO A 125 12.95 13.24 13.68
N THR A 126 13.05 11.91 13.81
CA THR A 126 14.25 11.23 14.31
C THR A 126 14.62 10.02 13.46
N ARG A 127 15.90 9.65 13.47
CA ARG A 127 16.43 8.47 12.78
C ARG A 127 15.82 7.17 13.32
N GLU A 128 15.71 7.07 14.63
CA GLU A 128 15.17 5.90 15.33
C GLU A 128 13.70 5.66 14.95
N LEU A 129 12.90 6.72 14.91
CA LEU A 129 11.51 6.63 14.50
C LEU A 129 11.39 6.29 12.99
N ALA A 130 12.24 6.87 12.15
CA ALA A 130 12.28 6.53 10.73
C ALA A 130 12.60 5.03 10.50
N MET A 131 13.54 4.48 11.25
CA MET A 131 13.85 3.05 11.22
C MET A 131 12.65 2.19 11.67
N GLN A 132 12.01 2.55 12.78
CA GLN A 132 10.83 1.85 13.27
C GLN A 132 9.67 1.87 12.24
N ILE A 133 9.42 3.02 11.61
CA ILE A 133 8.42 3.14 10.53
C ILE A 133 8.79 2.22 9.37
N PHE A 134 10.06 2.19 8.98
CA PHE A 134 10.55 1.35 7.89
C PHE A 134 10.37 -0.15 8.18
N ASP A 135 10.64 -0.59 9.41
CA ASP A 135 10.44 -1.98 9.83
C ASP A 135 8.96 -2.37 9.79
N VAL A 136 8.06 -1.50 10.25
CA VAL A 136 6.61 -1.72 10.13
C VAL A 136 6.20 -1.80 8.66
N LEU A 137 6.67 -0.88 7.82
CA LEU A 137 6.38 -0.90 6.38
C LEU A 137 6.84 -2.22 5.74
N ARG A 138 8.03 -2.72 6.07
CA ARG A 138 8.53 -4.00 5.58
C ARG A 138 7.65 -5.17 6.03
N SER A 139 7.18 -5.15 7.27
CA SER A 139 6.35 -6.23 7.81
C SER A 139 5.01 -6.36 7.11
N ILE A 140 4.32 -5.25 6.82
CA ILE A 140 2.99 -5.25 6.21
C ILE A 140 3.03 -5.12 4.68
N GLY A 141 4.08 -4.50 4.13
CA GLY A 141 4.23 -4.21 2.70
C GLY A 141 4.83 -5.35 1.88
N GLY A 142 5.33 -6.41 2.50
CA GLY A 142 6.08 -7.49 1.84
C GLY A 142 5.32 -8.27 0.76
N GLN A 143 4.01 -8.10 0.64
CA GLN A 143 3.20 -8.69 -0.42
C GLN A 143 3.02 -7.76 -1.63
N HIS A 144 3.38 -6.50 -1.51
CA HIS A 144 3.39 -5.53 -2.59
C HIS A 144 4.69 -5.62 -3.40
N THR A 145 4.65 -5.11 -4.61
CA THR A 145 5.82 -5.02 -5.50
C THR A 145 6.53 -3.67 -5.39
N PHE A 146 6.14 -2.83 -4.42
CA PHE A 146 6.74 -1.52 -4.21
C PHE A 146 8.14 -1.63 -3.63
N SER A 147 9.03 -0.78 -4.13
CA SER A 147 10.36 -0.58 -3.54
C SER A 147 10.28 0.49 -2.44
N ALA A 148 10.93 0.25 -1.31
CA ALA A 148 10.97 1.19 -0.21
C ALA A 148 12.42 1.52 0.15
N GLY A 149 12.69 2.80 0.42
CA GLY A 149 13.99 3.31 0.85
C GLY A 149 13.91 4.06 2.18
N LEU A 150 15.03 4.01 2.91
CA LEU A 150 15.22 4.76 4.15
C LEU A 150 16.39 5.73 3.97
N VAL A 151 16.12 7.03 4.15
CA VAL A 151 17.13 8.09 4.11
C VAL A 151 17.22 8.74 5.47
N ILE A 152 18.33 8.51 6.14
CA ILE A 152 18.65 9.12 7.43
C ILE A 152 19.92 9.96 7.30
N GLY A 153 19.91 11.18 7.86
CA GLY A 153 21.01 12.13 7.71
C GLY A 153 22.38 11.54 8.12
N GLY A 154 23.45 12.03 7.47
CA GLY A 154 24.84 11.62 7.73
C GLY A 154 25.44 10.63 6.75
N LYS A 155 24.72 10.20 5.72
CA LYS A 155 25.27 9.41 4.60
C LYS A 155 25.46 10.28 3.35
N ASP A 156 26.44 9.93 2.52
CA ASP A 156 26.69 10.61 1.26
C ASP A 156 25.54 10.33 0.27
N LEU A 157 24.66 11.33 0.12
CA LEU A 157 23.48 11.27 -0.75
C LEU A 157 23.84 11.10 -2.24
N LYS A 158 25.05 11.52 -2.67
CA LYS A 158 25.44 11.46 -4.08
C LYS A 158 25.55 10.02 -4.60
N HIS A 159 26.05 9.10 -3.78
CA HIS A 159 26.14 7.69 -4.13
C HIS A 159 24.79 6.94 -4.03
N GLU A 160 23.80 7.51 -3.32
CA GLU A 160 22.49 6.89 -3.15
C GLU A 160 21.43 7.42 -4.15
N GLN A 161 21.67 8.54 -4.84
CA GLN A 161 20.67 9.19 -5.70
C GLN A 161 20.04 8.27 -6.76
N ASP A 162 20.84 7.48 -7.47
CA ASP A 162 20.34 6.58 -8.51
C ASP A 162 19.50 5.44 -7.94
N ARG A 163 19.79 5.03 -6.72
CA ARG A 163 19.03 4.03 -5.99
C ARG A 163 17.71 4.62 -5.48
N LEU A 164 17.74 5.84 -4.94
CA LEU A 164 16.55 6.54 -4.42
C LEU A 164 15.55 6.88 -5.51
N ARG A 165 16.00 7.22 -6.72
CA ARG A 165 15.12 7.48 -7.87
C ARG A 165 14.23 6.31 -8.25
N LYS A 166 14.61 5.09 -7.89
CA LYS A 166 13.86 3.86 -8.17
C LYS A 166 12.93 3.45 -7.04
N MET A 167 12.91 4.20 -5.92
CA MET A 167 12.06 3.88 -4.79
C MET A 167 10.65 4.44 -4.98
N ASN A 168 9.66 3.63 -4.66
CA ASN A 168 8.25 4.03 -4.70
C ASN A 168 7.81 4.66 -3.39
N ILE A 169 8.39 4.24 -2.26
CA ILE A 169 8.12 4.77 -0.93
C ILE A 169 9.45 5.17 -0.31
N LEU A 170 9.55 6.40 0.18
CA LEU A 170 10.73 6.91 0.85
C LEU A 170 10.37 7.33 2.28
N ILE A 171 11.15 6.85 3.25
CA ILE A 171 11.09 7.30 4.64
C ILE A 171 12.35 8.09 4.91
N ALA A 172 12.22 9.31 5.37
CA ALA A 172 13.33 10.25 5.55
C ALA A 172 13.26 11.00 6.89
N THR A 173 14.43 11.44 7.35
CA THR A 173 14.55 12.41 8.45
C THR A 173 15.00 13.77 7.93
#